data_ccb4602ccb0815688f9ffc5c91e20e7d
#
_entry.id   ccb4602ccb0815688f9ffc5c91e20e7d
#
_cell.length_a   1.000
_cell.length_b   1.000
_cell.length_c   1.000
_cell.angle_alpha   90.00
_cell.angle_beta   90.00
_cell.angle_gamma   90.00
#
_symmetry.space_group_name_H-M   'P 1'
#
loop_
_entity.id
_entity.type
_entity.pdbx_description
1 polymer ?
#
loop_
_entity_poly.entity_id
_entity_poly.type
_entity_poly.pdbx_seq_one_letter_code
_entity_poly.pdbx_strand_id
1 'polypeptide(L)'
;MATGLVIHISSGDDKHTEVLTAERIRIGSCDDCALRLRMSDLPKRPDSDGLVIELARTNGSYRVAAFDSSLKLIHNGQPLETNAEIRDGDEVQIQLSKLALQFFPIRSLPAVVPAASRETHVAPFIEQAAIESAATARRDDAKVFLRQFTRELVREIKPSTKLITLAIALALVGGILYIGFSMFKEMQRTRSLIAEQAAQLEGAKDQATKTNQQLTDLGRSNKEIRDSLSLAVKLRSDYGSGVCLIAGSFYFVEAGTGRPLRYPEAQMNESGGTVQSSDDPQTLTPEGKAAIAEYEFVGSGFYVGDGFVVTNRHIAQPWLADDRAQSLGGSVRGQPRLKKLNAYFPDYPQPIGLKFKLAGRRDDLAVCSLDSKEIPTQIPVLPLEQDENAIEVGKTVVMMGYPSGPDRLLALLDDAESRGIQQRYGSLDSLLGYLLQNRRIQPLTTQGNITDLDVRRIAYDARTAEGGSGAPLFGPSGRVIGVNFAVFTENQASNFAVPIRYGLALLERAGWTVPAEKDSKDPEAAASQQNAHAAPAPQ
;
A
#
# COMPACT_ATOMS: atom_id res chain seq x y z
N MET A 1 -38.96 -2.16 2.93
CA MET A 1 -38.51 -3.40 2.29
C MET A 1 -36.97 -3.38 2.34
N ALA A 2 -36.33 -4.48 2.72
CA ALA A 2 -34.85 -4.52 2.73
C ALA A 2 -34.35 -4.46 1.29
N THR A 3 -33.43 -3.54 1.01
CA THR A 3 -32.79 -3.36 -0.31
C THR A 3 -31.42 -4.04 -0.40
N GLY A 4 -30.87 -4.46 0.73
CA GLY A 4 -29.58 -5.17 0.84
C GLY A 4 -29.38 -5.75 2.22
N LEU A 5 -28.27 -6.47 2.38
CA LEU A 5 -27.86 -7.12 3.63
C LEU A 5 -26.40 -6.82 3.89
N VAL A 6 -26.09 -6.28 5.05
CA VAL A 6 -24.70 -6.19 5.57
C VAL A 6 -24.45 -7.43 6.40
N ILE A 7 -23.32 -8.08 6.17
CA ILE A 7 -22.90 -9.28 6.89
C ILE A 7 -21.56 -9.00 7.55
N HIS A 8 -21.53 -9.02 8.86
CA HIS A 8 -20.27 -9.02 9.62
C HIS A 8 -19.85 -10.45 9.88
N ILE A 9 -18.65 -10.77 9.44
CA ILE A 9 -18.02 -12.08 9.58
C ILE A 9 -16.97 -11.96 10.66
N SER A 10 -17.02 -12.80 11.68
CA SER A 10 -15.98 -12.90 12.70
C SER A 10 -15.45 -14.32 12.76
N SER A 11 -14.12 -14.49 12.65
CA SER A 11 -13.42 -15.77 12.79
C SER A 11 -12.22 -15.58 13.72
N GLY A 12 -12.41 -15.79 15.02
CA GLY A 12 -11.40 -15.47 16.03
C GLY A 12 -11.13 -13.97 16.11
N ASP A 13 -9.89 -13.54 15.82
CA ASP A 13 -9.49 -12.13 15.83
C ASP A 13 -9.72 -11.43 14.47
N ASP A 14 -10.03 -12.20 13.43
CA ASP A 14 -10.28 -11.68 12.07
C ASP A 14 -11.75 -11.25 11.93
N LYS A 15 -11.98 -9.98 11.54
CA LYS A 15 -13.32 -9.41 11.33
C LYS A 15 -13.41 -8.80 9.95
N HIS A 16 -14.44 -9.19 9.23
CA HIS A 16 -14.69 -8.72 7.88
C HIS A 16 -16.17 -8.34 7.70
N THR A 17 -16.44 -7.37 6.83
CA THR A 17 -17.81 -6.89 6.58
C THR A 17 -18.06 -6.84 5.08
N GLU A 18 -19.16 -7.45 4.64
CA GLU A 18 -19.60 -7.45 3.26
C GLU A 18 -21.01 -6.87 3.14
N VAL A 19 -21.28 -6.17 2.02
CA VAL A 19 -22.60 -5.59 1.70
C VAL A 19 -23.10 -6.24 0.42
N LEU A 20 -24.20 -6.98 0.53
CA LEU A 20 -24.77 -7.74 -0.57
C LEU A 20 -26.19 -7.25 -0.87
N THR A 21 -26.50 -7.03 -2.14
CA THR A 21 -27.82 -6.52 -2.60
C THR A 21 -28.59 -7.51 -3.45
N ALA A 22 -28.04 -8.71 -3.65
CA ALA A 22 -28.65 -9.76 -4.45
C ALA A 22 -29.98 -10.27 -3.85
N GLU A 23 -30.91 -10.71 -4.68
CA GLU A 23 -32.15 -11.35 -4.23
C GLU A 23 -31.93 -12.73 -3.60
N ARG A 24 -30.87 -13.42 -4.03
CA ARG A 24 -30.39 -14.64 -3.41
C ARG A 24 -28.91 -14.49 -3.06
N ILE A 25 -28.58 -14.78 -1.83
CA ILE A 25 -27.22 -14.67 -1.28
C ILE A 25 -26.79 -16.06 -0.84
N ARG A 26 -25.80 -16.61 -1.54
CA ARG A 26 -25.16 -17.89 -1.20
C ARG A 26 -23.89 -17.61 -0.42
N ILE A 27 -23.73 -18.23 0.72
CA ILE A 27 -22.58 -18.08 1.63
C ILE A 27 -21.96 -19.45 1.83
N GLY A 28 -20.66 -19.57 1.58
CA GLY A 28 -19.96 -20.85 1.71
C GLY A 28 -18.59 -20.84 1.04
N SER A 29 -18.07 -22.03 0.73
CA SER A 29 -16.80 -22.21 0.04
C SER A 29 -16.95 -22.47 -1.47
N CYS A 30 -18.18 -22.37 -2.01
CA CYS A 30 -18.48 -22.61 -3.41
C CYS A 30 -17.96 -21.51 -4.35
N ASP A 31 -17.74 -21.85 -5.63
CA ASP A 31 -17.24 -20.89 -6.64
C ASP A 31 -18.27 -19.83 -7.02
N ASP A 32 -19.55 -20.14 -6.92
CA ASP A 32 -20.69 -19.28 -7.17
C ASP A 32 -21.27 -18.65 -5.89
N CYS A 33 -20.58 -18.79 -4.73
CA CYS A 33 -20.99 -18.15 -3.51
C CYS A 33 -20.74 -16.64 -3.57
N ALA A 34 -21.78 -15.85 -3.29
CA ALA A 34 -21.68 -14.38 -3.18
C ALA A 34 -20.78 -13.93 -2.04
N LEU A 35 -20.68 -14.74 -0.99
CA LEU A 35 -19.76 -14.57 0.13
C LEU A 35 -18.95 -15.85 0.30
N ARG A 36 -17.65 -15.76 0.04
CA ARG A 36 -16.75 -16.91 0.17
C ARG A 36 -16.13 -16.99 1.56
N LEU A 37 -16.34 -18.14 2.22
CA LEU A 37 -15.73 -18.48 3.49
C LEU A 37 -14.46 -19.31 3.25
N ARG A 38 -13.44 -19.08 4.07
CA ARG A 38 -12.21 -19.89 4.02
C ARG A 38 -12.48 -21.29 4.58
N MET A 39 -11.98 -22.30 3.91
CA MET A 39 -12.12 -23.69 4.37
C MET A 39 -11.49 -23.93 5.76
N SER A 40 -10.49 -23.14 6.14
CA SER A 40 -9.87 -23.17 7.47
C SER A 40 -10.81 -22.78 8.61
N ASP A 41 -11.85 -22.01 8.32
CA ASP A 41 -12.79 -21.46 9.30
C ASP A 41 -14.00 -22.37 9.53
N LEU A 42 -14.12 -23.44 8.73
CA LEU A 42 -15.18 -24.41 8.80
C LEU A 42 -14.71 -25.69 9.54
N PRO A 43 -15.49 -26.24 10.47
CA PRO A 43 -15.12 -27.44 11.23
C PRO A 43 -15.11 -28.72 10.37
N LYS A 44 -15.84 -28.71 9.27
CA LYS A 44 -15.97 -29.81 8.31
C LYS A 44 -16.26 -29.21 6.92
N ARG A 45 -15.86 -29.92 5.87
CA ARG A 45 -16.24 -29.55 4.50
C ARG A 45 -17.75 -29.70 4.34
N PRO A 46 -18.46 -28.66 3.83
CA PRO A 46 -19.89 -28.72 3.56
C PRO A 46 -20.24 -29.88 2.60
N ASP A 47 -21.33 -30.59 2.87
CA ASP A 47 -21.70 -31.80 2.13
C ASP A 47 -22.27 -31.50 0.73
N SER A 48 -22.85 -30.30 0.50
CA SER A 48 -23.47 -29.90 -0.77
C SER A 48 -22.69 -28.75 -1.42
N ASP A 49 -21.98 -28.99 -2.50
CA ASP A 49 -21.32 -27.98 -3.36
C ASP A 49 -20.56 -26.85 -2.63
N GLY A 50 -20.21 -27.03 -1.36
CA GLY A 50 -19.56 -26.02 -0.55
C GLY A 50 -20.48 -24.94 0.03
N LEU A 51 -21.79 -25.07 -0.08
CA LEU A 51 -22.78 -24.15 0.47
C LEU A 51 -22.89 -24.32 1.99
N VAL A 52 -22.84 -23.22 2.74
CA VAL A 52 -23.08 -23.19 4.20
C VAL A 52 -24.50 -22.71 4.49
N ILE A 53 -24.91 -21.60 3.92
CA ILE A 53 -26.26 -21.05 4.05
C ILE A 53 -26.65 -20.26 2.78
N GLU A 54 -27.90 -20.38 2.37
CA GLU A 54 -28.49 -19.60 1.29
C GLU A 54 -29.64 -18.76 1.86
N LEU A 55 -29.61 -17.46 1.60
CA LEU A 55 -30.66 -16.51 1.96
C LEU A 55 -31.38 -16.06 0.71
N ALA A 56 -32.71 -16.03 0.76
CA ALA A 56 -33.55 -15.50 -0.31
C ALA A 56 -34.41 -14.32 0.21
N ARG A 57 -34.54 -13.29 -0.61
CA ARG A 57 -35.37 -12.14 -0.29
C ARG A 57 -36.84 -12.42 -0.67
N THR A 58 -37.70 -12.48 0.33
CA THR A 58 -39.13 -12.74 0.17
C THR A 58 -39.92 -11.69 0.93
N ASN A 59 -40.88 -11.06 0.28
CA ASN A 59 -41.75 -10.01 0.87
C ASN A 59 -41.00 -8.85 1.52
N GLY A 60 -39.77 -8.52 1.01
CA GLY A 60 -38.97 -7.41 1.50
C GLY A 60 -38.16 -7.71 2.75
N SER A 61 -38.04 -8.99 3.17
CA SER A 61 -37.10 -9.48 4.18
C SER A 61 -36.28 -10.62 3.63
N TYR A 62 -35.11 -10.87 4.21
CA TYR A 62 -34.28 -12.03 3.89
C TYR A 62 -34.68 -13.21 4.77
N ARG A 63 -34.82 -14.39 4.15
CA ARG A 63 -35.16 -15.65 4.82
C ARG A 63 -34.17 -16.73 4.43
N VAL A 64 -33.95 -17.67 5.31
CA VAL A 64 -33.12 -18.85 5.08
C VAL A 64 -33.78 -19.77 4.06
N ALA A 65 -33.26 -19.83 2.84
CA ALA A 65 -33.76 -20.68 1.78
C ALA A 65 -33.27 -22.12 1.89
N ALA A 66 -31.98 -22.28 2.18
CA ALA A 66 -31.30 -23.56 2.37
C ALA A 66 -30.09 -23.41 3.27
N PHE A 67 -29.67 -24.47 3.93
CA PHE A 67 -28.40 -24.52 4.69
C PHE A 67 -27.90 -25.96 4.81
N ASP A 68 -26.61 -26.10 5.08
CA ASP A 68 -26.00 -27.42 5.29
C ASP A 68 -26.30 -27.94 6.71
N SER A 69 -27.16 -28.93 6.81
CA SER A 69 -27.55 -29.55 8.10
C SER A 69 -26.38 -30.27 8.80
N SER A 70 -25.32 -30.63 8.07
CA SER A 70 -24.14 -31.31 8.63
C SER A 70 -23.29 -30.37 9.49
N LEU A 71 -23.40 -29.05 9.29
CA LEU A 71 -22.59 -28.04 9.98
C LEU A 71 -23.21 -27.57 11.32
N LYS A 72 -24.42 -28.00 11.66
CA LYS A 72 -25.13 -27.62 12.89
C LYS A 72 -25.10 -26.11 13.16
N LEU A 73 -25.79 -25.36 12.31
CA LEU A 73 -25.87 -23.91 12.41
C LEU A 73 -26.81 -23.49 13.56
N ILE A 74 -26.42 -22.50 14.32
CA ILE A 74 -27.17 -21.96 15.46
C ILE A 74 -27.51 -20.50 15.14
N HIS A 75 -28.82 -20.18 15.13
CA HIS A 75 -29.35 -18.84 14.95
C HIS A 75 -29.80 -18.28 16.30
N ASN A 76 -29.16 -17.25 16.79
CA ASN A 76 -29.43 -16.61 18.08
C ASN A 76 -29.56 -17.61 19.24
N GLY A 77 -28.70 -18.63 19.30
CA GLY A 77 -28.68 -19.64 20.35
C GLY A 77 -29.66 -20.81 20.14
N GLN A 78 -30.45 -20.84 19.06
CA GLN A 78 -31.37 -21.93 18.70
C GLN A 78 -30.88 -22.59 17.38
N PRO A 79 -31.19 -23.87 17.14
CA PRO A 79 -30.89 -24.49 15.85
C PRO A 79 -31.49 -23.70 14.70
N LEU A 80 -30.75 -23.53 13.59
CA LEU A 80 -31.24 -22.81 12.42
C LEU A 80 -32.36 -23.62 11.72
N GLU A 81 -33.44 -22.95 11.42
CA GLU A 81 -34.60 -23.53 10.70
C GLU A 81 -34.69 -22.99 9.28
N THR A 82 -35.19 -23.81 8.35
CA THR A 82 -35.50 -23.35 7.00
C THR A 82 -36.68 -22.35 7.06
N ASN A 83 -36.62 -21.30 6.24
CA ASN A 83 -37.55 -20.18 6.19
C ASN A 83 -37.49 -19.25 7.42
N ALA A 84 -36.50 -19.39 8.32
CA ALA A 84 -36.25 -18.43 9.39
C ALA A 84 -36.01 -17.03 8.80
N GLU A 85 -36.67 -16.01 9.36
CA GLU A 85 -36.49 -14.62 8.95
C GLU A 85 -35.21 -14.05 9.58
N ILE A 86 -34.39 -13.40 8.78
CA ILE A 86 -33.18 -12.72 9.24
C ILE A 86 -33.51 -11.26 9.58
N ARG A 87 -33.35 -10.92 10.85
CA ARG A 87 -33.65 -9.60 11.40
C ARG A 87 -32.34 -8.83 11.68
N ASP A 88 -32.52 -7.58 12.03
CA ASP A 88 -31.39 -6.69 12.36
C ASP A 88 -30.66 -7.16 13.61
N GLY A 89 -29.34 -7.41 13.47
CA GLY A 89 -28.49 -7.89 14.55
C GLY A 89 -28.52 -9.41 14.76
N ASP A 90 -29.24 -10.19 13.96
CA ASP A 90 -29.26 -11.65 14.07
C ASP A 90 -27.90 -12.25 13.82
N GLU A 91 -27.55 -13.27 14.60
CA GLU A 91 -26.27 -13.96 14.54
C GLU A 91 -26.46 -15.44 14.22
N VAL A 92 -25.72 -15.93 13.21
CA VAL A 92 -25.62 -17.35 12.90
C VAL A 92 -24.21 -17.83 13.17
N GLN A 93 -24.09 -18.79 14.07
CA GLN A 93 -22.84 -19.42 14.47
C GLN A 93 -22.77 -20.85 13.96
N ILE A 94 -21.55 -21.34 13.66
CA ILE A 94 -21.32 -22.73 13.32
C ILE A 94 -20.82 -23.46 14.56
N GLN A 95 -21.49 -24.51 14.98
CA GLN A 95 -21.10 -25.29 16.15
C GLN A 95 -19.69 -25.86 15.97
N LEU A 96 -18.84 -25.74 16.99
CA LEU A 96 -17.42 -26.15 16.99
C LEU A 96 -16.51 -25.31 16.06
N SER A 97 -16.96 -24.17 15.57
CA SER A 97 -16.16 -23.17 14.86
C SER A 97 -16.12 -21.85 15.62
N LYS A 98 -15.10 -21.03 15.36
CA LYS A 98 -15.05 -19.64 15.82
C LYS A 98 -15.72 -18.67 14.83
N LEU A 99 -16.33 -19.21 13.77
CA LEU A 99 -16.99 -18.41 12.75
C LEU A 99 -18.40 -18.03 13.18
N ALA A 100 -18.67 -16.73 13.21
CA ALA A 100 -19.99 -16.16 13.41
C ALA A 100 -20.33 -15.16 12.31
N LEU A 101 -21.56 -15.20 11.82
CA LEU A 101 -22.10 -14.32 10.80
C LEU A 101 -23.21 -13.47 11.43
N GLN A 102 -23.04 -12.16 11.48
CA GLN A 102 -24.02 -11.23 12.01
C GLN A 102 -24.67 -10.42 10.88
N PHE A 103 -25.97 -10.31 10.86
CA PHE A 103 -26.75 -9.80 9.74
C PHE A 103 -27.45 -8.48 10.06
N PHE A 104 -27.39 -7.52 9.13
CA PHE A 104 -28.01 -6.21 9.24
C PHE A 104 -28.75 -5.85 7.93
N PRO A 105 -30.06 -6.02 7.84
CA PRO A 105 -30.84 -5.67 6.66
C PRO A 105 -30.92 -4.16 6.44
N ILE A 106 -30.54 -3.69 5.25
CA ILE A 106 -30.63 -2.28 4.85
C ILE A 106 -32.05 -2.02 4.31
N ARG A 107 -32.79 -1.10 4.93
CA ARG A 107 -34.18 -0.78 4.55
C ARG A 107 -34.34 0.37 3.55
N SER A 108 -33.33 1.21 3.38
CA SER A 108 -33.31 2.26 2.37
C SER A 108 -31.87 2.61 1.99
N LEU A 109 -31.56 2.62 0.69
CA LEU A 109 -30.41 3.35 0.19
C LEU A 109 -30.78 4.83 0.19
N PRO A 110 -29.91 5.78 0.61
CA PRO A 110 -30.21 7.19 0.52
C PRO A 110 -30.43 7.53 -0.96
N ALA A 111 -31.65 7.99 -1.28
CA ALA A 111 -31.96 8.47 -2.61
C ALA A 111 -31.18 9.76 -2.85
N VAL A 112 -30.35 9.80 -3.87
CA VAL A 112 -29.79 11.04 -4.41
C VAL A 112 -30.95 11.82 -5.00
N VAL A 113 -31.38 12.87 -4.31
CA VAL A 113 -32.41 13.81 -4.80
C VAL A 113 -31.71 14.79 -5.72
N PRO A 114 -32.04 14.86 -7.01
CA PRO A 114 -31.58 15.93 -7.87
C PRO A 114 -32.24 17.25 -7.42
N ALA A 115 -31.47 18.31 -7.28
CA ALA A 115 -31.94 19.64 -6.96
C ALA A 115 -32.86 20.15 -8.07
N ALA A 116 -34.16 20.19 -7.81
CA ALA A 116 -35.13 20.86 -8.67
C ALA A 116 -35.15 22.34 -8.31
N SER A 117 -34.81 23.19 -9.25
CA SER A 117 -34.99 24.65 -9.23
C SER A 117 -36.50 24.95 -9.13
N ARG A 118 -36.91 25.58 -8.05
CA ARG A 118 -38.26 26.21 -7.93
C ARG A 118 -38.17 27.64 -8.47
N GLU A 119 -38.70 27.84 -9.64
CA GLU A 119 -39.16 29.15 -10.07
C GLU A 119 -40.50 29.45 -9.37
N THR A 120 -40.54 30.49 -8.55
CA THR A 120 -41.76 30.96 -7.90
C THR A 120 -42.45 31.94 -8.82
N HIS A 121 -43.55 31.52 -9.44
CA HIS A 121 -44.51 32.42 -10.09
C HIS A 121 -45.33 33.18 -9.02
N VAL A 122 -45.00 34.43 -8.75
CA VAL A 122 -45.75 35.33 -7.87
C VAL A 122 -46.33 36.56 -8.64
N ALA A 123 -46.25 36.58 -9.95
CA ALA A 123 -46.62 37.74 -10.75
C ALA A 123 -48.17 37.97 -10.98
N PRO A 124 -49.11 37.01 -10.97
CA PRO A 124 -50.51 37.36 -11.28
C PRO A 124 -51.34 37.92 -10.16
N PHE A 125 -50.95 37.80 -8.89
CA PHE A 125 -51.78 38.21 -7.75
C PHE A 125 -51.68 39.70 -7.39
N ILE A 126 -50.60 40.37 -7.74
CA ILE A 126 -50.37 41.79 -7.46
C ILE A 126 -51.10 42.69 -8.48
N GLU A 127 -51.24 42.19 -9.72
CA GLU A 127 -51.89 42.96 -10.78
C GLU A 127 -53.42 42.99 -10.58
N GLN A 128 -54.02 41.95 -10.05
CA GLN A 128 -55.45 41.86 -9.78
C GLN A 128 -55.88 42.69 -8.55
N ALA A 129 -55.03 42.78 -7.53
CA ALA A 129 -55.28 43.61 -6.35
C ALA A 129 -55.15 45.13 -6.64
N ALA A 130 -54.36 45.51 -7.64
CA ALA A 130 -54.24 46.92 -8.07
C ALA A 130 -55.45 47.42 -8.87
N ILE A 131 -56.13 46.54 -9.61
CA ILE A 131 -57.30 46.84 -10.41
C ILE A 131 -58.55 46.99 -9.51
N GLU A 132 -58.67 46.20 -8.44
CA GLU A 132 -59.82 46.28 -7.51
C GLU A 132 -59.76 47.54 -6.59
N SER A 133 -58.58 48.05 -6.28
CA SER A 133 -58.43 49.25 -5.44
C SER A 133 -58.75 50.57 -6.17
N ALA A 134 -58.77 50.56 -7.53
CA ALA A 134 -59.09 51.73 -8.34
C ALA A 134 -60.60 51.93 -8.59
N ALA A 135 -61.45 50.96 -8.26
CA ALA A 135 -62.90 51.02 -8.55
C ALA A 135 -63.79 51.49 -7.39
N THR A 136 -63.22 51.90 -6.24
CA THR A 136 -64.02 52.29 -5.06
C THR A 136 -63.76 53.74 -4.64
N ALA A 137 -64.08 54.69 -5.56
CA ALA A 137 -64.26 56.08 -5.23
C ALA A 137 -65.76 56.39 -5.11
N ARG A 138 -66.39 56.00 -4.00
CA ARG A 138 -67.71 56.54 -3.50
C ARG A 138 -68.05 55.86 -2.17
N ARG A 139 -67.42 56.31 -1.10
CA ARG A 139 -67.76 55.75 0.23
C ARG A 139 -67.89 56.82 1.34
N ASP A 140 -68.17 58.06 1.00
CA ASP A 140 -68.36 59.08 2.03
C ASP A 140 -69.79 59.18 2.53
N ASP A 141 -70.80 58.77 1.75
CA ASP A 141 -72.23 58.81 2.19
C ASP A 141 -72.57 57.68 3.18
N ALA A 142 -71.86 56.56 3.18
CA ALA A 142 -72.13 55.47 4.11
C ALA A 142 -71.62 55.78 5.55
N LYS A 143 -70.63 56.60 5.71
CA LYS A 143 -70.12 57.00 7.04
C LYS A 143 -71.07 57.97 7.75
N VAL A 144 -71.72 58.85 7.01
CA VAL A 144 -72.73 59.80 7.57
C VAL A 144 -73.96 59.04 7.97
N PHE A 145 -74.45 58.13 7.15
CA PHE A 145 -75.62 57.31 7.46
C PHE A 145 -75.39 56.36 8.66
N LEU A 146 -74.26 55.69 8.73
CA LEU A 146 -73.91 54.85 9.88
C LEU A 146 -73.78 55.65 11.19
N ARG A 147 -73.24 56.89 11.15
CA ARG A 147 -73.17 57.75 12.34
C ARG A 147 -74.49 58.24 12.84
N GLN A 148 -75.45 58.55 11.96
CA GLN A 148 -76.83 58.93 12.35
C GLN A 148 -77.61 57.74 12.85
N PHE A 149 -77.53 56.62 12.17
CA PHE A 149 -78.25 55.36 12.55
C PHE A 149 -77.72 54.82 13.90
N THR A 150 -76.47 54.83 14.14
CA THR A 150 -75.88 54.39 15.44
C THR A 150 -76.25 55.35 16.58
N ARG A 151 -76.41 56.64 16.31
CA ARG A 151 -76.78 57.64 17.33
C ARG A 151 -78.27 57.50 17.74
N GLU A 152 -79.16 57.15 16.85
CA GLU A 152 -80.58 56.96 17.11
C GLU A 152 -80.87 55.63 17.80
N LEU A 153 -80.22 54.53 17.37
CA LEU A 153 -80.32 53.21 17.99
C LEU A 153 -79.79 53.17 19.44
N VAL A 154 -78.74 53.95 19.73
CA VAL A 154 -78.22 54.04 21.09
C VAL A 154 -79.09 54.84 22.04
N ARG A 155 -79.99 55.71 21.54
CA ARG A 155 -80.87 56.58 22.35
C ARG A 155 -82.10 55.86 22.93
N GLU A 156 -82.59 54.76 22.33
CA GLU A 156 -83.76 54.03 22.76
C GLU A 156 -83.47 52.82 23.69
N ILE A 157 -82.21 52.43 23.87
CA ILE A 157 -81.85 51.29 24.68
C ILE A 157 -81.78 51.67 26.16
N LYS A 158 -82.44 50.89 27.04
CA LYS A 158 -82.36 51.08 28.50
C LYS A 158 -80.91 51.05 29.03
N PRO A 159 -80.60 51.88 30.05
CA PRO A 159 -79.21 51.99 30.53
C PRO A 159 -78.62 50.69 31.05
N SER A 160 -79.40 49.77 31.55
CA SER A 160 -78.94 48.41 31.96
C SER A 160 -78.50 47.54 30.79
N THR A 161 -79.14 47.67 29.64
CA THR A 161 -78.78 46.90 28.43
C THR A 161 -77.49 47.43 27.81
N LYS A 162 -77.25 48.78 27.89
CA LYS A 162 -75.96 49.39 27.46
C LYS A 162 -74.75 48.90 28.27
N LEU A 163 -74.98 48.69 29.57
CA LEU A 163 -73.96 48.19 30.46
C LEU A 163 -73.61 46.74 30.18
N ILE A 164 -74.66 45.89 29.90
CA ILE A 164 -74.46 44.47 29.54
C ILE A 164 -73.79 44.32 28.20
N THR A 165 -74.19 45.08 27.17
CA THR A 165 -73.53 45.02 25.85
C THR A 165 -72.10 45.55 25.89
N LEU A 166 -71.79 46.57 26.69
CA LEU A 166 -70.42 47.06 26.91
C LEU A 166 -69.58 46.00 27.62
N ALA A 167 -70.11 45.30 28.62
CA ALA A 167 -69.45 44.23 29.35
C ALA A 167 -69.13 43.04 28.44
N ILE A 168 -70.07 42.66 27.60
CA ILE A 168 -69.88 41.57 26.61
C ILE A 168 -68.84 41.99 25.56
N ALA A 169 -68.87 43.25 25.08
CA ALA A 169 -67.90 43.73 24.14
C ALA A 169 -66.46 43.78 24.74
N LEU A 170 -66.32 44.21 25.99
CA LEU A 170 -65.05 44.19 26.72
C LEU A 170 -64.58 42.77 26.98
N ALA A 171 -65.50 41.84 27.30
CA ALA A 171 -65.09 40.42 27.47
C ALA A 171 -64.66 39.79 26.14
N LEU A 172 -65.31 40.12 25.03
CA LEU A 172 -64.89 39.68 23.70
C LEU A 172 -63.53 40.23 23.29
N VAL A 173 -63.30 41.53 23.50
CA VAL A 173 -62.01 42.17 23.22
C VAL A 173 -60.92 41.61 24.12
N GLY A 174 -61.21 41.40 25.42
CA GLY A 174 -60.30 40.77 26.37
C GLY A 174 -59.97 39.33 25.96
N GLY A 175 -60.96 38.58 25.50
CA GLY A 175 -60.78 37.20 24.99
C GLY A 175 -59.90 37.17 23.74
N ILE A 176 -60.15 38.07 22.77
CA ILE A 176 -59.29 38.16 21.56
C ILE A 176 -57.85 38.54 21.90
N LEU A 177 -57.68 39.53 22.81
CA LEU A 177 -56.33 39.89 23.26
C LEU A 177 -55.60 38.77 24.01
N TYR A 178 -56.37 38.02 24.84
CA TYR A 178 -55.80 36.86 25.54
C TYR A 178 -55.39 35.74 24.58
N ILE A 179 -56.20 35.44 23.59
CA ILE A 179 -55.89 34.44 22.54
C ILE A 179 -54.69 34.92 21.73
N GLY A 180 -54.66 36.19 21.32
CA GLY A 180 -53.56 36.79 20.58
C GLY A 180 -52.23 36.74 21.38
N PHE A 181 -52.28 37.07 22.68
CA PHE A 181 -51.14 36.97 23.56
C PHE A 181 -50.67 35.53 23.79
N SER A 182 -51.62 34.59 23.97
CA SER A 182 -51.31 33.18 24.09
C SER A 182 -50.66 32.61 22.83
N MET A 183 -51.21 32.92 21.65
CA MET A 183 -50.61 32.54 20.35
C MET A 183 -49.24 33.17 20.14
N PHE A 184 -49.04 34.40 20.52
CA PHE A 184 -47.74 35.07 20.41
C PHE A 184 -46.69 34.40 21.32
N LYS A 185 -47.10 34.07 22.54
CA LYS A 185 -46.22 33.34 23.48
C LYS A 185 -45.86 31.95 22.97
N GLU A 186 -46.83 31.24 22.42
CA GLU A 186 -46.62 29.90 21.81
C GLU A 186 -45.70 29.99 20.59
N MET A 187 -45.89 31.00 19.73
CA MET A 187 -45.04 31.25 18.57
C MET A 187 -43.61 31.60 18.95
N GLN A 188 -43.41 32.36 20.02
CA GLN A 188 -42.07 32.63 20.57
C GLN A 188 -41.38 31.36 21.08
N ARG A 189 -42.13 30.48 21.79
CA ARG A 189 -41.60 29.18 22.26
C ARG A 189 -41.26 28.28 21.09
N THR A 190 -42.08 28.21 20.08
CA THR A 190 -41.83 27.40 18.88
C THR A 190 -40.60 27.90 18.12
N ARG A 191 -40.41 29.24 18.00
CA ARG A 191 -39.21 29.83 17.39
C ARG A 191 -37.95 29.50 18.15
N SER A 192 -37.95 29.52 19.49
CA SER A 192 -36.78 29.17 20.29
C SER A 192 -36.44 27.67 20.16
N LEU A 193 -37.42 26.77 20.12
CA LEU A 193 -37.21 25.36 19.91
C LEU A 193 -36.67 25.06 18.51
N ILE A 194 -37.20 25.73 17.47
CA ILE A 194 -36.65 25.59 16.10
C ILE A 194 -35.19 26.09 16.03
N ALA A 195 -34.89 27.22 16.67
CA ALA A 195 -33.53 27.74 16.71
C ALA A 195 -32.56 26.79 17.45
N GLU A 196 -33.00 26.19 18.54
CA GLU A 196 -32.22 25.20 19.29
C GLU A 196 -32.00 23.93 18.48
N GLN A 197 -33.05 23.41 17.81
CA GLN A 197 -32.92 22.26 16.92
C GLN A 197 -32.01 22.55 15.72
N ALA A 198 -32.10 23.76 15.15
CA ALA A 198 -31.22 24.16 14.07
C ALA A 198 -29.74 24.22 14.51
N ALA A 199 -29.47 24.75 15.71
CA ALA A 199 -28.12 24.77 16.27
C ALA A 199 -27.58 23.35 16.57
N GLN A 200 -28.45 22.45 17.08
CA GLN A 200 -28.07 21.05 17.29
C GLN A 200 -27.79 20.32 15.97
N LEU A 201 -28.59 20.60 14.93
CA LEU A 201 -28.40 20.03 13.61
C LEU A 201 -27.11 20.51 12.96
N GLU A 202 -26.78 21.79 13.12
CA GLU A 202 -25.52 22.35 12.62
C GLU A 202 -24.32 21.77 13.35
N GLY A 203 -24.39 21.65 14.69
CA GLY A 203 -23.36 20.96 15.47
C GLY A 203 -23.18 19.49 15.09
N ALA A 204 -24.28 18.76 14.85
CA ALA A 204 -24.23 17.38 14.39
C ALA A 204 -23.64 17.26 12.98
N LYS A 205 -23.92 18.21 12.09
CA LYS A 205 -23.36 18.27 10.74
C LYS A 205 -21.87 18.55 10.75
N ASP A 206 -21.40 19.46 11.60
CA ASP A 206 -19.98 19.74 11.78
C ASP A 206 -19.23 18.53 12.35
N GLN A 207 -19.84 17.84 13.30
CA GLN A 207 -19.27 16.63 13.87
C GLN A 207 -19.21 15.49 12.85
N ALA A 208 -20.25 15.31 12.04
CA ALA A 208 -20.28 14.34 10.94
C ALA A 208 -19.19 14.66 9.89
N THR A 209 -19.01 15.94 9.57
CA THR A 209 -17.96 16.37 8.63
C THR A 209 -16.55 16.07 9.17
N LYS A 210 -16.29 16.37 10.44
CA LYS A 210 -15.02 16.03 11.10
C LYS A 210 -14.78 14.53 11.15
N THR A 211 -15.81 13.75 11.49
CA THR A 211 -15.72 12.28 11.53
C THR A 211 -15.44 11.71 10.12
N ASN A 212 -16.06 12.26 9.10
CA ASN A 212 -15.84 11.84 7.71
C ASN A 212 -14.42 12.18 7.22
N GLN A 213 -13.88 13.32 7.63
CA GLN A 213 -12.48 13.67 7.39
C GLN A 213 -11.54 12.69 8.08
N GLN A 214 -11.76 12.39 9.36
CA GLN A 214 -10.98 11.41 10.10
C GLN A 214 -11.02 10.01 9.48
N LEU A 215 -12.20 9.57 9.00
CA LEU A 215 -12.34 8.29 8.29
C LEU A 215 -11.58 8.29 6.96
N THR A 216 -11.57 9.40 6.25
CA THR A 216 -10.81 9.54 4.99
C THR A 216 -9.31 9.48 5.26
N ASP A 217 -8.84 10.17 6.30
CA ASP A 217 -7.44 10.17 6.70
C ASP A 217 -6.98 8.79 7.20
N LEU A 218 -7.82 8.12 7.99
CA LEU A 218 -7.59 6.72 8.41
C LEU A 218 -7.57 5.77 7.21
N GLY A 219 -8.47 5.95 6.23
CA GLY A 219 -8.50 5.17 5.00
C GLY A 219 -7.22 5.35 4.18
N ARG A 220 -6.71 6.59 4.08
CA ARG A 220 -5.43 6.89 3.41
C ARG A 220 -4.26 6.24 4.15
N SER A 221 -4.18 6.41 5.46
CA SER A 221 -3.13 5.82 6.29
C SER A 221 -3.13 4.29 6.23
N ASN A 222 -4.29 3.66 6.29
CA ASN A 222 -4.42 2.20 6.14
C ASN A 222 -3.98 1.71 4.75
N LYS A 223 -4.27 2.48 3.69
CA LYS A 223 -3.78 2.16 2.35
C LYS A 223 -2.27 2.28 2.27
N GLU A 224 -1.68 3.35 2.79
CA GLU A 224 -0.22 3.55 2.84
C GLU A 224 0.48 2.42 3.61
N ILE A 225 -0.07 2.00 4.76
CA ILE A 225 0.44 0.87 5.55
C ILE A 225 0.37 -0.42 4.74
N ARG A 226 -0.76 -0.71 4.09
CA ARG A 226 -0.95 -1.91 3.28
C ARG A 226 -0.01 -1.94 2.08
N ASP A 227 0.12 -0.82 1.37
CA ASP A 227 1.02 -0.67 0.23
C ASP A 227 2.48 -0.84 0.67
N SER A 228 2.87 -0.30 1.82
CA SER A 228 4.18 -0.49 2.44
C SER A 228 4.45 -1.97 2.80
N LEU A 229 3.49 -2.68 3.38
CA LEU A 229 3.62 -4.10 3.74
C LEU A 229 3.73 -5.03 2.51
N SER A 230 3.13 -4.65 1.39
CA SER A 230 3.18 -5.42 0.13
C SER A 230 4.39 -5.07 -0.74
N LEU A 231 5.09 -3.95 -0.47
CA LEU A 231 6.15 -3.40 -1.31
C LEU A 231 7.29 -4.41 -1.54
N ALA A 232 7.81 -5.03 -0.48
CA ALA A 232 8.91 -5.99 -0.58
C ALA A 232 8.54 -7.22 -1.43
N VAL A 233 7.30 -7.72 -1.29
CA VAL A 233 6.81 -8.87 -2.06
C VAL A 233 6.69 -8.51 -3.54
N LYS A 234 6.09 -7.35 -3.83
CA LYS A 234 5.94 -6.85 -5.20
C LYS A 234 7.29 -6.63 -5.87
N LEU A 235 8.20 -5.90 -5.22
CA LEU A 235 9.52 -5.62 -5.78
C LEU A 235 10.33 -6.89 -6.02
N ARG A 236 10.22 -7.88 -5.11
CA ARG A 236 10.88 -9.18 -5.31
C ARG A 236 10.33 -9.92 -6.53
N SER A 237 9.01 -9.90 -6.72
CA SER A 237 8.36 -10.51 -7.89
C SER A 237 8.78 -9.81 -9.19
N ASP A 238 8.76 -8.48 -9.20
CA ASP A 238 8.95 -7.69 -10.42
C ASP A 238 10.44 -7.56 -10.83
N TYR A 239 11.33 -7.43 -9.83
CA TYR A 239 12.74 -7.07 -10.06
C TYR A 239 13.76 -8.05 -9.46
N GLY A 240 13.33 -9.06 -8.71
CA GLY A 240 14.27 -9.97 -8.03
C GLY A 240 15.24 -10.65 -8.98
N SER A 241 14.81 -11.04 -10.17
CA SER A 241 15.70 -11.63 -11.18
C SER A 241 16.61 -10.64 -11.92
N GLY A 242 16.42 -9.33 -11.71
CA GLY A 242 17.33 -8.30 -12.19
C GLY A 242 18.47 -7.96 -11.22
N VAL A 243 18.42 -8.53 -9.99
CA VAL A 243 19.49 -8.40 -8.98
C VAL A 243 20.40 -9.62 -9.06
N CYS A 244 21.67 -9.42 -9.30
CA CYS A 244 22.64 -10.49 -9.48
C CYS A 244 23.58 -10.64 -8.28
N LEU A 245 23.97 -11.88 -8.01
CA LEU A 245 25.18 -12.18 -7.25
C LEU A 245 26.39 -11.91 -8.14
N ILE A 246 27.34 -11.11 -7.69
CA ILE A 246 28.62 -10.89 -8.35
C ILE A 246 29.65 -11.72 -7.61
N ALA A 247 30.42 -12.51 -8.35
CA ALA A 247 31.56 -13.23 -7.81
C ALA A 247 32.73 -13.22 -8.78
N GLY A 248 33.89 -13.29 -8.23
CA GLY A 248 35.10 -13.31 -9.03
C GLY A 248 36.34 -13.65 -8.24
N SER A 249 37.46 -13.53 -8.91
CA SER A 249 38.78 -13.71 -8.29
C SER A 249 39.81 -12.75 -8.87
N PHE A 250 40.79 -12.41 -8.07
CA PHE A 250 41.93 -11.60 -8.47
C PHE A 250 43.23 -12.17 -7.88
N TYR A 251 44.33 -11.78 -8.44
CA TYR A 251 45.66 -12.16 -7.99
C TYR A 251 46.63 -10.98 -8.17
N PHE A 252 47.83 -11.10 -7.65
CA PHE A 252 48.84 -10.09 -7.79
C PHE A 252 49.93 -10.54 -8.75
N VAL A 253 50.49 -9.58 -9.48
CA VAL A 253 51.70 -9.75 -10.29
C VAL A 253 52.78 -8.83 -9.77
N GLU A 254 54.04 -9.26 -9.89
CA GLU A 254 55.19 -8.43 -9.58
C GLU A 254 55.27 -7.22 -10.52
N ALA A 255 55.42 -6.02 -9.97
CA ALA A 255 55.57 -4.81 -10.76
C ALA A 255 56.87 -4.86 -11.58
N GLY A 256 56.78 -4.64 -12.89
CA GLY A 256 57.89 -4.62 -13.81
C GLY A 256 58.09 -5.93 -14.59
N THR A 257 57.91 -7.11 -13.99
CA THR A 257 58.01 -8.40 -14.70
C THR A 257 56.67 -8.97 -15.13
N GLY A 258 55.59 -8.61 -14.43
CA GLY A 258 54.24 -9.15 -14.68
C GLY A 258 54.06 -10.62 -14.24
N ARG A 259 55.05 -11.20 -13.55
CA ARG A 259 54.97 -12.58 -13.06
C ARG A 259 53.96 -12.69 -11.93
N PRO A 260 53.07 -13.71 -11.93
CA PRO A 260 52.09 -13.88 -10.87
C PRO A 260 52.78 -14.25 -9.55
N LEU A 261 52.28 -13.65 -8.45
CA LEU A 261 52.71 -13.98 -7.11
C LEU A 261 52.09 -15.31 -6.66
N ARG A 262 52.93 -16.15 -6.04
CA ARG A 262 52.59 -17.51 -5.62
C ARG A 262 52.83 -17.66 -4.13
N TYR A 263 52.18 -18.64 -3.53
CA TYR A 263 52.49 -19.08 -2.18
C TYR A 263 53.93 -19.62 -2.17
N PRO A 264 54.70 -19.45 -1.06
CA PRO A 264 56.03 -20.05 -0.93
C PRO A 264 55.93 -21.58 -0.99
N GLU A 265 56.93 -22.23 -1.58
CA GLU A 265 56.99 -23.68 -1.53
C GLU A 265 57.15 -24.14 -0.08
N ALA A 266 56.37 -25.13 0.33
CA ALA A 266 56.46 -25.68 1.68
C ALA A 266 57.89 -26.19 1.94
N GLN A 267 58.60 -25.56 2.85
CA GLN A 267 59.90 -26.04 3.30
C GLN A 267 59.65 -27.24 4.21
N MET A 268 60.17 -28.41 3.84
CA MET A 268 60.24 -29.55 4.75
C MET A 268 61.35 -29.28 5.76
N ASN A 269 61.03 -29.23 7.04
CA ASN A 269 62.04 -29.24 8.09
C ASN A 269 62.78 -30.58 8.05
N GLU A 270 64.04 -30.58 8.48
CA GLU A 270 64.91 -31.77 8.61
C GLU A 270 64.26 -32.91 9.42
N SER A 271 63.17 -32.65 10.14
CA SER A 271 62.36 -33.60 10.93
C SER A 271 61.10 -34.11 10.20
N GLY A 272 60.93 -33.82 8.90
CA GLY A 272 59.80 -34.36 8.09
C GLY A 272 58.42 -33.72 8.37
N GLY A 273 58.34 -32.65 9.14
CA GLY A 273 57.15 -31.88 9.36
C GLY A 273 56.98 -30.76 8.32
N THR A 274 55.80 -30.69 7.68
CA THR A 274 55.46 -29.53 6.85
C THR A 274 55.26 -28.32 7.74
N VAL A 275 56.12 -27.29 7.61
CA VAL A 275 55.82 -25.97 8.15
C VAL A 275 54.66 -25.41 7.30
N GLN A 276 53.49 -25.27 7.87
CA GLN A 276 52.43 -24.53 7.25
C GLN A 276 52.93 -23.11 6.99
N SER A 277 53.05 -22.73 5.71
CA SER A 277 53.30 -21.34 5.35
C SER A 277 52.11 -20.55 5.90
N SER A 278 52.42 -19.61 6.80
CA SER A 278 51.44 -18.65 7.27
C SER A 278 50.81 -17.95 6.06
N ASP A 279 49.52 -17.75 6.05
CA ASP A 279 48.78 -16.91 5.07
C ASP A 279 49.25 -15.42 5.11
N ASP A 280 50.46 -15.18 5.56
CA ASP A 280 51.03 -13.85 5.62
C ASP A 280 51.31 -13.33 4.21
N PRO A 281 50.66 -12.27 3.76
CA PRO A 281 50.84 -11.66 2.46
C PRO A 281 52.30 -11.25 2.17
N GLN A 282 53.10 -11.06 3.20
CA GLN A 282 54.52 -10.67 3.08
C GLN A 282 55.42 -11.81 2.55
N THR A 283 54.91 -13.05 2.51
CA THR A 283 55.71 -14.20 2.08
C THR A 283 55.47 -14.61 0.62
N LEU A 284 54.61 -13.93 -0.13
CA LEU A 284 54.37 -14.25 -1.54
C LEU A 284 55.60 -14.00 -2.41
N THR A 285 55.86 -14.92 -3.35
CA THR A 285 57.02 -14.86 -4.23
C THR A 285 56.63 -14.96 -5.72
N PRO A 286 57.32 -14.27 -6.64
CA PRO A 286 57.12 -14.48 -8.08
C PRO A 286 57.82 -15.75 -8.58
N GLU A 287 58.60 -16.43 -7.73
CA GLU A 287 59.40 -17.60 -8.06
C GLU A 287 58.74 -18.89 -7.56
N GLY A 288 59.20 -20.04 -8.12
CA GLY A 288 58.70 -21.36 -7.73
C GLY A 288 57.53 -21.86 -8.59
N LYS A 289 57.03 -23.08 -8.25
CA LYS A 289 55.95 -23.78 -8.96
C LYS A 289 54.68 -23.92 -8.12
N ALA A 290 54.65 -23.35 -6.92
CA ALA A 290 53.48 -23.39 -6.06
C ALA A 290 52.27 -22.68 -6.69
N ALA A 291 51.09 -22.87 -6.12
CA ALA A 291 49.85 -22.25 -6.61
C ALA A 291 49.95 -20.73 -6.61
N ILE A 292 49.32 -20.11 -7.60
CA ILE A 292 49.14 -18.64 -7.62
C ILE A 292 48.27 -18.26 -6.43
N ALA A 293 48.64 -17.21 -5.72
CA ALA A 293 47.87 -16.65 -4.65
C ALA A 293 46.62 -15.92 -5.23
N GLU A 294 45.51 -16.62 -5.27
CA GLU A 294 44.24 -16.15 -5.81
C GLU A 294 43.28 -15.85 -4.67
N TYR A 295 42.61 -14.72 -4.75
CA TYR A 295 41.64 -14.24 -3.76
C TYR A 295 40.25 -14.18 -4.38
N GLU A 296 39.34 -14.93 -3.82
CA GLU A 296 37.93 -14.94 -4.23
C GLU A 296 37.17 -13.86 -3.48
N PHE A 297 36.15 -13.31 -4.12
CA PHE A 297 35.26 -12.31 -3.53
C PHE A 297 33.85 -12.47 -4.05
N VAL A 298 32.88 -11.97 -3.27
CA VAL A 298 31.47 -11.94 -3.61
C VAL A 298 30.87 -10.58 -3.29
N GLY A 299 29.81 -10.25 -4.01
CA GLY A 299 29.03 -9.02 -3.80
C GLY A 299 27.69 -9.10 -4.52
N SER A 300 27.00 -7.99 -4.56
CA SER A 300 25.72 -7.83 -5.25
C SER A 300 25.84 -6.80 -6.37
N GLY A 301 24.91 -6.85 -7.30
CA GLY A 301 24.76 -5.85 -8.35
C GLY A 301 23.36 -5.92 -8.94
N PHE A 302 23.01 -5.00 -9.82
CA PHE A 302 21.72 -4.99 -10.46
C PHE A 302 21.78 -4.42 -11.88
N TYR A 303 20.90 -4.94 -12.72
CA TYR A 303 20.81 -4.59 -14.12
C TYR A 303 19.94 -3.34 -14.35
N VAL A 304 20.45 -2.39 -15.12
CA VAL A 304 19.81 -1.10 -15.38
C VAL A 304 19.47 -0.85 -16.85
N GLY A 305 19.56 -1.90 -17.68
CA GLY A 305 19.32 -1.79 -19.12
C GLY A 305 20.60 -1.58 -19.93
N ASP A 306 20.50 -1.67 -21.24
CA ASP A 306 21.56 -1.44 -22.23
C ASP A 306 22.86 -2.23 -21.96
N GLY A 307 22.76 -3.38 -21.28
CA GLY A 307 23.89 -4.19 -20.89
C GLY A 307 24.66 -3.67 -19.68
N PHE A 308 24.17 -2.66 -18.97
CA PHE A 308 24.87 -2.09 -17.79
C PHE A 308 24.40 -2.70 -16.48
N VAL A 309 25.37 -2.92 -15.59
CA VAL A 309 25.20 -3.39 -14.23
C VAL A 309 25.84 -2.38 -13.29
N VAL A 310 25.10 -1.96 -12.26
CA VAL A 310 25.62 -1.11 -11.17
C VAL A 310 26.00 -1.97 -9.99
N THR A 311 27.13 -1.64 -9.36
CA THR A 311 27.63 -2.28 -8.14
C THR A 311 28.52 -1.29 -7.37
N ASN A 312 29.16 -1.75 -6.28
CA ASN A 312 30.17 -0.95 -5.61
C ASN A 312 31.53 -1.02 -6.32
N ARG A 313 32.35 0.02 -6.11
CA ARG A 313 33.72 0.06 -6.63
C ARG A 313 34.56 -1.05 -6.04
N HIS A 314 34.46 -1.30 -4.74
CA HIS A 314 35.24 -2.35 -4.08
C HIS A 314 34.83 -3.78 -4.51
N ILE A 315 33.66 -3.96 -5.15
CA ILE A 315 33.27 -5.24 -5.78
C ILE A 315 33.88 -5.35 -7.19
N ALA A 316 33.84 -4.26 -7.98
CA ALA A 316 34.41 -4.26 -9.31
C ALA A 316 35.97 -4.19 -9.30
N GLN A 317 36.55 -3.67 -8.22
CA GLN A 317 37.98 -3.53 -7.97
C GLN A 317 38.30 -4.03 -6.54
N PRO A 318 38.23 -5.36 -6.28
CA PRO A 318 38.21 -5.93 -4.92
C PRO A 318 39.46 -5.65 -4.10
N TRP A 319 40.57 -5.45 -4.73
CA TRP A 319 41.83 -5.09 -4.06
C TRP A 319 41.81 -3.74 -3.33
N LEU A 320 40.79 -2.92 -3.52
CA LEU A 320 40.68 -1.63 -2.82
C LEU A 320 40.15 -1.77 -1.39
N ALA A 321 39.43 -2.83 -1.11
CA ALA A 321 38.82 -3.11 0.22
C ALA A 321 39.55 -4.23 0.96
N ASP A 322 40.52 -4.92 0.32
CA ASP A 322 41.27 -6.02 0.92
C ASP A 322 42.52 -5.48 1.60
N ASP A 323 42.60 -5.59 2.92
CA ASP A 323 43.77 -5.16 3.71
C ASP A 323 45.06 -5.90 3.31
N ARG A 324 44.95 -7.17 2.88
CA ARG A 324 46.05 -7.95 2.33
C ARG A 324 46.55 -7.34 1.02
N ALA A 325 45.62 -6.87 0.17
CA ALA A 325 45.97 -6.19 -1.07
C ALA A 325 46.75 -4.90 -0.83
N GLN A 326 46.37 -4.15 0.19
CA GLN A 326 47.05 -2.89 0.56
C GLN A 326 48.44 -3.16 1.11
N SER A 327 48.62 -4.19 1.93
CA SER A 327 49.96 -4.56 2.46
C SER A 327 50.88 -5.09 1.36
N LEU A 328 50.38 -5.89 0.41
CA LEU A 328 51.13 -6.40 -0.73
C LEU A 328 51.59 -5.29 -1.70
N GLY A 329 50.75 -4.25 -1.90
CA GLY A 329 51.09 -3.09 -2.72
C GLY A 329 52.30 -2.32 -2.19
N GLY A 330 52.51 -2.32 -0.86
CA GLY A 330 53.64 -1.66 -0.19
C GLY A 330 54.94 -2.49 -0.13
N SER A 331 54.84 -3.78 0.23
CA SER A 331 55.99 -4.61 0.57
C SER A 331 56.61 -5.36 -0.61
N VAL A 332 55.85 -5.83 -1.57
CA VAL A 332 56.32 -6.68 -2.70
C VAL A 332 56.17 -6.00 -4.06
N ARG A 333 55.73 -4.74 -4.10
CA ARG A 333 55.36 -4.01 -5.32
C ARG A 333 54.39 -4.81 -6.18
N GLY A 334 53.44 -5.50 -5.54
CA GLY A 334 52.42 -6.29 -6.20
C GLY A 334 51.39 -5.40 -6.91
N GLN A 335 51.10 -5.72 -8.18
CA GLN A 335 50.00 -5.07 -8.91
C GLN A 335 48.81 -6.02 -9.02
N PRO A 336 47.62 -5.61 -8.63
CA PRO A 336 46.44 -6.46 -8.72
C PRO A 336 46.01 -6.71 -10.18
N ARG A 337 45.53 -7.91 -10.46
CA ARG A 337 44.96 -8.32 -11.73
C ARG A 337 43.67 -9.08 -11.50
N LEU A 338 42.62 -8.57 -12.07
CA LEU A 338 41.32 -9.27 -12.08
C LEU A 338 41.45 -10.51 -12.97
N LYS A 339 41.15 -11.69 -12.44
CA LYS A 339 41.09 -12.94 -13.19
C LYS A 339 39.72 -13.22 -13.75
N LYS A 340 38.70 -13.06 -12.92
CA LYS A 340 37.28 -13.26 -13.28
C LYS A 340 36.43 -12.25 -12.56
N LEU A 341 35.35 -11.84 -13.23
CA LEU A 341 34.25 -11.05 -12.66
C LEU A 341 32.96 -11.49 -13.37
N ASN A 342 32.08 -12.20 -12.67
CA ASN A 342 30.88 -12.77 -13.23
C ASN A 342 29.65 -12.30 -12.46
N ALA A 343 28.54 -12.09 -13.18
CA ALA A 343 27.20 -11.89 -12.64
C ALA A 343 26.39 -13.17 -12.78
N TYR A 344 25.75 -13.58 -11.69
CA TYR A 344 24.85 -14.72 -11.60
C TYR A 344 23.44 -14.20 -11.37
N PHE A 345 22.62 -14.16 -12.44
CA PHE A 345 21.24 -13.70 -12.36
C PHE A 345 20.32 -14.86 -12.01
N PRO A 346 19.33 -14.67 -11.11
CA PRO A 346 18.25 -15.66 -10.93
C PRO A 346 17.62 -16.02 -12.28
N ASP A 347 17.20 -17.27 -12.40
CA ASP A 347 16.50 -17.78 -13.60
C ASP A 347 17.28 -17.70 -14.93
N TYR A 348 18.53 -17.27 -14.92
CA TYR A 348 19.41 -17.30 -16.08
C TYR A 348 20.44 -18.43 -15.94
N PRO A 349 20.53 -19.35 -16.92
CA PRO A 349 21.18 -20.67 -16.70
C PRO A 349 22.71 -20.63 -16.63
N GLN A 350 23.34 -19.53 -17.01
CA GLN A 350 24.79 -19.41 -17.05
C GLN A 350 25.27 -18.07 -16.45
N PRO A 351 26.45 -18.04 -15.83
CA PRO A 351 27.04 -16.78 -15.40
C PRO A 351 27.38 -15.91 -16.61
N ILE A 352 27.18 -14.61 -16.49
CA ILE A 352 27.55 -13.64 -17.51
C ILE A 352 28.77 -12.88 -17.03
N GLY A 353 29.84 -12.87 -17.84
CA GLY A 353 31.03 -12.07 -17.55
C GLY A 353 30.71 -10.58 -17.44
N LEU A 354 31.36 -9.89 -16.53
CA LEU A 354 31.30 -8.44 -16.38
C LEU A 354 32.62 -7.78 -16.80
N LYS A 355 32.49 -6.69 -17.57
CA LYS A 355 33.62 -5.81 -17.90
C LYS A 355 33.49 -4.50 -17.13
N PHE A 356 34.49 -4.17 -16.32
CA PHE A 356 34.57 -2.87 -15.66
C PHE A 356 34.56 -1.73 -16.68
N LYS A 357 33.73 -0.71 -16.47
CA LYS A 357 33.66 0.49 -17.31
C LYS A 357 34.18 1.73 -16.58
N LEU A 358 33.50 2.11 -15.52
CA LEU A 358 33.81 3.32 -14.77
C LEU A 358 33.56 3.10 -13.27
N ALA A 359 34.26 3.87 -12.44
CA ALA A 359 33.97 3.95 -11.01
C ALA A 359 33.98 5.40 -10.52
N GLY A 360 33.24 5.65 -9.45
CA GLY A 360 33.26 6.90 -8.72
C GLY A 360 34.64 7.16 -8.12
N ARG A 361 35.12 8.40 -8.13
CA ARG A 361 36.37 8.77 -7.48
C ARG A 361 36.23 8.90 -5.97
N ARG A 362 35.08 9.38 -5.51
CA ARG A 362 34.75 9.67 -4.09
C ARG A 362 33.68 8.75 -3.53
N ASP A 363 32.80 8.25 -4.40
CA ASP A 363 31.70 7.40 -4.02
C ASP A 363 32.04 5.95 -4.40
N ASP A 364 31.73 5.03 -3.50
CA ASP A 364 32.00 3.60 -3.70
C ASP A 364 31.01 2.96 -4.68
N LEU A 365 30.98 3.49 -5.91
CA LEU A 365 30.13 3.01 -7.00
C LEU A 365 30.96 2.63 -8.21
N ALA A 366 30.50 1.61 -8.93
CA ALA A 366 31.04 1.21 -10.22
C ALA A 366 29.94 0.83 -11.19
N VAL A 367 30.21 1.07 -12.46
CA VAL A 367 29.42 0.63 -13.59
C VAL A 367 30.23 -0.41 -14.35
N CYS A 368 29.63 -1.56 -14.55
CA CYS A 368 30.14 -2.64 -15.38
C CYS A 368 29.22 -2.85 -16.59
N SER A 369 29.74 -3.45 -17.66
CA SER A 369 28.92 -3.93 -18.77
C SER A 369 28.92 -5.45 -18.80
N LEU A 370 27.81 -6.04 -19.22
CA LEU A 370 27.73 -7.47 -19.52
C LEU A 370 28.66 -7.81 -20.69
N ASP A 371 29.44 -8.88 -20.54
CA ASP A 371 30.27 -9.43 -21.61
C ASP A 371 29.47 -10.49 -22.37
N SER A 372 28.42 -10.04 -23.04
CA SER A 372 27.57 -10.89 -23.85
C SER A 372 27.31 -10.23 -25.20
N LYS A 373 27.28 -11.05 -26.25
CA LYS A 373 26.92 -10.58 -27.61
C LYS A 373 25.43 -10.25 -27.71
N GLU A 374 24.62 -10.93 -26.90
CA GLU A 374 23.18 -10.72 -26.83
C GLU A 374 22.81 -10.38 -25.39
N ILE A 375 22.15 -9.24 -25.18
CA ILE A 375 21.65 -8.85 -23.86
C ILE A 375 20.43 -9.69 -23.56
N PRO A 376 20.39 -10.43 -22.43
CA PRO A 376 19.24 -11.25 -22.10
C PRO A 376 17.98 -10.39 -21.89
N THR A 377 16.98 -10.56 -22.73
CA THR A 377 15.72 -9.79 -22.68
C THR A 377 14.82 -10.17 -21.49
N GLN A 378 15.06 -11.32 -20.89
CA GLN A 378 14.31 -11.84 -19.74
C GLN A 378 14.76 -11.27 -18.38
N ILE A 379 15.91 -10.60 -18.33
CA ILE A 379 16.39 -9.95 -17.10
C ILE A 379 15.68 -8.60 -16.96
N PRO A 380 14.87 -8.39 -15.90
CA PRO A 380 14.16 -7.13 -15.72
C PRO A 380 15.14 -5.98 -15.46
N VAL A 381 14.85 -4.85 -16.08
CA VAL A 381 15.57 -3.59 -15.88
C VAL A 381 15.05 -2.95 -14.61
N LEU A 382 15.94 -2.64 -13.67
CA LEU A 382 15.55 -1.94 -12.44
C LEU A 382 15.33 -0.45 -12.72
N PRO A 383 14.18 0.12 -12.33
CA PRO A 383 13.91 1.53 -12.50
C PRO A 383 14.73 2.34 -11.48
N LEU A 384 15.40 3.39 -11.94
CA LEU A 384 16.18 4.28 -11.09
C LEU A 384 15.38 5.54 -10.73
N GLU A 385 15.48 5.99 -9.49
CA GLU A 385 14.86 7.23 -9.03
C GLU A 385 15.64 8.43 -9.57
N GLN A 386 14.91 9.37 -10.16
CA GLN A 386 15.47 10.61 -10.70
C GLN A 386 15.13 11.83 -9.87
N ASP A 387 14.08 11.73 -9.03
CA ASP A 387 13.68 12.80 -8.12
C ASP A 387 14.47 12.72 -6.81
N GLU A 388 15.31 13.72 -6.58
CA GLU A 388 16.10 13.81 -5.35
C GLU A 388 15.21 14.03 -4.11
N ASN A 389 14.00 14.59 -4.26
CA ASN A 389 13.06 14.80 -3.16
C ASN A 389 12.29 13.54 -2.76
N ALA A 390 12.41 12.45 -3.52
CA ALA A 390 11.79 11.16 -3.18
C ALA A 390 12.44 10.48 -1.97
N ILE A 391 13.60 10.99 -1.51
CA ILE A 391 14.38 10.40 -0.41
C ILE A 391 14.18 11.22 0.85
N GLU A 392 13.40 10.68 1.81
CA GLU A 392 13.09 11.35 3.08
C GLU A 392 13.27 10.39 4.27
N VAL A 393 13.70 10.92 5.41
CA VAL A 393 13.81 10.16 6.68
C VAL A 393 12.44 9.61 7.08
N GLY A 394 12.41 8.37 7.57
CA GLY A 394 11.19 7.66 7.98
C GLY A 394 10.45 6.95 6.85
N LYS A 395 10.81 7.17 5.58
CA LYS A 395 10.21 6.45 4.45
C LYS A 395 10.68 4.99 4.40
N THR A 396 9.77 4.11 4.01
CA THR A 396 10.03 2.68 3.84
C THR A 396 11.02 2.44 2.70
N VAL A 397 11.95 1.52 2.95
CA VAL A 397 12.92 1.04 1.94
C VAL A 397 12.96 -0.47 1.88
N VAL A 398 13.29 -0.99 0.71
CA VAL A 398 13.50 -2.43 0.48
C VAL A 398 14.89 -2.63 -0.11
N MET A 399 15.71 -3.45 0.54
CA MET A 399 17.00 -3.87 0.03
C MET A 399 16.88 -5.29 -0.54
N MET A 400 17.44 -5.52 -1.73
CA MET A 400 17.54 -6.85 -2.34
C MET A 400 18.98 -7.15 -2.73
N GLY A 401 19.54 -8.25 -2.21
CA GLY A 401 20.93 -8.62 -2.51
C GLY A 401 21.31 -9.99 -1.98
N TYR A 402 22.60 -10.23 -1.93
CA TYR A 402 23.18 -11.52 -1.54
C TYR A 402 24.08 -11.40 -0.30
N PRO A 403 23.56 -10.97 0.85
CA PRO A 403 24.35 -10.92 2.08
C PRO A 403 24.84 -12.33 2.44
N SER A 404 26.07 -12.45 2.92
CA SER A 404 26.80 -13.70 3.15
C SER A 404 26.98 -14.59 1.91
N GLY A 405 26.75 -14.05 0.71
CA GLY A 405 27.03 -14.73 -0.55
C GLY A 405 26.44 -16.15 -0.63
N PRO A 406 27.25 -17.14 -1.07
CA PRO A 406 26.82 -18.53 -1.21
C PRO A 406 26.52 -19.21 0.13
N ASP A 407 27.15 -18.81 1.24
CA ASP A 407 26.95 -19.45 2.54
C ASP A 407 25.50 -19.36 3.00
N ARG A 408 24.88 -18.20 2.79
CA ARG A 408 23.46 -18.02 3.08
C ARG A 408 22.57 -18.89 2.18
N LEU A 409 22.93 -19.03 0.89
CA LEU A 409 22.15 -19.86 -0.03
C LEU A 409 22.21 -21.34 0.38
N LEU A 410 23.37 -21.79 0.87
CA LEU A 410 23.55 -23.12 1.44
C LEU A 410 22.83 -23.29 2.78
N ALA A 411 22.77 -22.28 3.62
CA ALA A 411 22.05 -22.30 4.89
C ALA A 411 20.52 -22.45 4.75
N LEU A 412 19.97 -22.26 3.55
CA LEU A 412 18.56 -22.52 3.25
C LEU A 412 18.27 -24.00 2.90
N LEU A 413 19.32 -24.81 2.77
CA LEU A 413 19.23 -26.25 2.52
C LEU A 413 19.31 -27.01 3.85
N ASP A 414 18.95 -28.30 3.83
CA ASP A 414 19.22 -29.11 5.01
C ASP A 414 20.73 -29.35 5.21
N ASP A 415 21.15 -29.61 6.45
CA ASP A 415 22.55 -29.73 6.83
C ASP A 415 23.29 -30.85 6.07
N ALA A 416 22.62 -31.92 5.68
CA ALA A 416 23.23 -33.02 4.97
C ALA A 416 23.45 -32.67 3.49
N GLU A 417 22.46 -32.04 2.86
CA GLU A 417 22.54 -31.52 1.49
C GLU A 417 23.63 -30.46 1.39
N SER A 418 23.65 -29.48 2.31
CA SER A 418 24.63 -28.39 2.36
C SER A 418 26.06 -28.92 2.46
N ARG A 419 26.34 -29.86 3.41
CA ARG A 419 27.66 -30.48 3.55
C ARG A 419 28.05 -31.29 2.31
N GLY A 420 27.13 -32.04 1.73
CA GLY A 420 27.38 -32.81 0.51
C GLY A 420 27.76 -31.91 -0.68
N ILE A 421 27.10 -30.76 -0.82
CA ILE A 421 27.42 -29.78 -1.86
C ILE A 421 28.80 -29.16 -1.62
N GLN A 422 29.10 -28.70 -0.40
CA GLN A 422 30.39 -28.11 -0.07
C GLN A 422 31.57 -29.08 -0.28
N GLN A 423 31.39 -30.37 0.05
CA GLN A 423 32.41 -31.39 -0.21
C GLN A 423 32.61 -31.67 -1.70
N ARG A 424 31.56 -31.59 -2.49
CA ARG A 424 31.60 -31.90 -3.93
C ARG A 424 32.10 -30.77 -4.79
N TYR A 425 31.80 -29.52 -4.40
CA TYR A 425 32.15 -28.31 -5.14
C TYR A 425 33.15 -27.47 -4.34
N GLY A 426 34.43 -27.77 -4.49
CA GLY A 426 35.52 -27.19 -3.69
C GLY A 426 35.96 -25.78 -4.11
N SER A 427 35.43 -25.21 -5.21
CA SER A 427 35.71 -23.83 -5.61
C SER A 427 34.44 -23.01 -5.69
N LEU A 428 34.54 -21.70 -5.44
CA LEU A 428 33.43 -20.75 -5.53
C LEU A 428 32.72 -20.84 -6.88
N ASP A 429 33.46 -20.90 -7.98
CA ASP A 429 32.91 -21.00 -9.34
C ASP A 429 32.02 -22.28 -9.52
N SER A 430 32.55 -23.44 -9.07
CA SER A 430 31.82 -24.70 -9.21
C SER A 430 30.58 -24.74 -8.33
N LEU A 431 30.68 -24.20 -7.12
CA LEU A 431 29.56 -24.06 -6.19
C LEU A 431 28.47 -23.15 -6.76
N LEU A 432 28.83 -21.96 -7.20
CA LEU A 432 27.88 -21.01 -7.78
C LEU A 432 27.26 -21.54 -9.08
N GLY A 433 28.04 -22.23 -9.91
CA GLY A 433 27.54 -22.91 -11.10
C GLY A 433 26.47 -23.96 -10.77
N TYR A 434 26.70 -24.77 -9.73
CA TYR A 434 25.70 -25.72 -9.23
C TYR A 434 24.43 -25.03 -8.70
N LEU A 435 24.60 -24.00 -7.85
CA LEU A 435 23.48 -23.27 -7.28
C LEU A 435 22.64 -22.58 -8.37
N LEU A 436 23.28 -22.04 -9.41
CA LEU A 436 22.62 -21.41 -10.55
C LEU A 436 21.79 -22.42 -11.35
N GLN A 437 22.39 -23.56 -11.75
CA GLN A 437 21.71 -24.60 -12.50
C GLN A 437 20.48 -25.17 -11.75
N ASN A 438 20.56 -25.20 -10.42
CA ASN A 438 19.46 -25.64 -9.57
C ASN A 438 18.51 -24.52 -9.13
N ARG A 439 18.59 -23.32 -9.74
CA ARG A 439 17.75 -22.14 -9.43
C ARG A 439 17.77 -21.75 -7.96
N ARG A 440 18.89 -21.99 -7.27
CA ARG A 440 19.05 -21.66 -5.84
C ARG A 440 19.59 -20.25 -5.62
N ILE A 441 20.09 -19.57 -6.66
CA ILE A 441 20.53 -18.20 -6.58
C ILE A 441 19.29 -17.30 -6.58
N GLN A 442 18.91 -16.82 -5.38
CA GLN A 442 17.79 -15.94 -5.17
C GLN A 442 18.17 -14.82 -4.19
N PRO A 443 17.89 -13.55 -4.49
CA PRO A 443 18.25 -12.45 -3.59
C PRO A 443 17.46 -12.51 -2.29
N LEU A 444 18.10 -12.16 -1.18
CA LEU A 444 17.41 -11.79 0.05
C LEU A 444 16.70 -10.47 -0.17
N THR A 445 15.45 -10.41 0.30
CA THR A 445 14.67 -9.19 0.32
C THR A 445 14.40 -8.82 1.77
N THR A 446 14.82 -7.63 2.19
CA THR A 446 14.58 -7.09 3.53
C THR A 446 13.95 -5.72 3.42
N GLN A 447 13.11 -5.39 4.38
CA GLN A 447 12.42 -4.11 4.46
C GLN A 447 12.78 -3.39 5.75
N GLY A 448 12.87 -2.08 5.68
CA GLY A 448 13.14 -1.17 6.78
C GLY A 448 12.76 0.25 6.42
N ASN A 449 13.36 1.22 7.10
CA ASN A 449 13.11 2.64 6.87
C ASN A 449 14.43 3.40 6.75
N ILE A 450 14.37 4.57 6.13
CA ILE A 450 15.47 5.53 6.14
C ILE A 450 15.55 6.13 7.54
N THR A 451 16.72 5.99 8.19
CA THR A 451 16.94 6.46 9.55
C THR A 451 17.63 7.82 9.60
N ASP A 452 18.49 8.10 8.60
CA ASP A 452 19.19 9.37 8.48
C ASP A 452 19.63 9.63 7.03
N LEU A 453 19.88 10.89 6.69
CA LEU A 453 20.28 11.32 5.35
C LEU A 453 21.44 12.32 5.42
N ASP A 454 22.47 12.06 4.64
CA ASP A 454 23.53 13.01 4.31
C ASP A 454 23.61 13.17 2.77
N VAL A 455 24.28 14.19 2.32
CA VAL A 455 24.51 14.45 0.88
C VAL A 455 25.02 13.21 0.14
N ARG A 456 25.83 12.39 0.79
CA ARG A 456 26.50 11.23 0.17
C ARG A 456 26.04 9.87 0.69
N ARG A 457 25.18 9.84 1.70
CA ARG A 457 24.79 8.60 2.37
C ARG A 457 23.31 8.60 2.71
N ILE A 458 22.71 7.45 2.52
CA ILE A 458 21.38 7.10 3.03
C ILE A 458 21.63 6.09 4.15
N ALA A 459 21.35 6.46 5.40
CA ALA A 459 21.34 5.51 6.51
C ALA A 459 19.97 4.83 6.58
N TYR A 460 19.93 3.52 6.79
CA TYR A 460 18.69 2.75 6.84
C TYR A 460 18.84 1.50 7.73
N ASP A 461 17.74 0.93 8.19
CA ASP A 461 17.68 -0.18 9.15
C ASP A 461 17.24 -1.54 8.56
N ALA A 462 16.99 -1.64 7.23
CA ALA A 462 16.76 -2.92 6.59
C ALA A 462 18.00 -3.82 6.71
N ARG A 463 17.81 -5.07 7.16
CA ARG A 463 18.93 -5.98 7.46
C ARG A 463 19.75 -6.31 6.22
N THR A 464 21.07 -6.22 6.35
CA THR A 464 22.05 -6.69 5.38
C THR A 464 23.29 -7.22 6.10
N ALA A 465 24.26 -7.77 5.35
CA ALA A 465 25.54 -8.24 5.84
C ALA A 465 26.59 -8.11 4.72
N GLU A 466 27.83 -8.51 4.99
CA GLU A 466 28.87 -8.66 3.98
C GLU A 466 28.35 -9.47 2.78
N GLY A 467 28.73 -9.09 1.54
CA GLY A 467 28.14 -9.63 0.30
C GLY A 467 26.87 -8.91 -0.17
N GLY A 468 26.18 -8.16 0.71
CA GLY A 468 25.11 -7.24 0.32
C GLY A 468 25.61 -5.96 -0.35
N SER A 469 26.91 -5.70 -0.35
CA SER A 469 27.54 -4.57 -1.06
C SER A 469 27.19 -4.61 -2.55
N GLY A 470 26.76 -3.46 -3.11
CA GLY A 470 26.30 -3.35 -4.49
C GLY A 470 24.82 -3.66 -4.70
N ALA A 471 24.09 -4.06 -3.66
CA ALA A 471 22.66 -4.32 -3.72
C ALA A 471 21.86 -3.03 -3.93
N PRO A 472 20.77 -3.05 -4.73
CA PRO A 472 19.85 -1.93 -4.86
C PRO A 472 19.06 -1.71 -3.58
N LEU A 473 18.90 -0.44 -3.20
CA LEU A 473 17.98 0.03 -2.17
C LEU A 473 16.82 0.71 -2.87
N PHE A 474 15.61 0.13 -2.77
CA PHE A 474 14.39 0.68 -3.35
C PHE A 474 13.70 1.61 -2.36
N GLY A 475 13.17 2.71 -2.88
CA GLY A 475 12.28 3.63 -2.15
C GLY A 475 10.81 3.21 -2.23
N PRO A 476 9.92 4.02 -1.61
CA PRO A 476 8.48 3.74 -1.60
C PRO A 476 7.83 3.77 -3.00
N SER A 477 8.42 4.51 -3.95
CA SER A 477 8.01 4.54 -5.37
C SER A 477 8.27 3.22 -6.11
N GLY A 478 9.00 2.28 -5.51
CA GLY A 478 9.47 1.07 -6.18
C GLY A 478 10.66 1.28 -7.11
N ARG A 479 11.28 2.46 -7.07
CA ARG A 479 12.49 2.80 -7.82
C ARG A 479 13.73 2.69 -6.92
N VAL A 480 14.87 2.40 -7.51
CA VAL A 480 16.15 2.34 -6.80
C VAL A 480 16.59 3.74 -6.41
N ILE A 481 16.69 4.03 -5.11
CA ILE A 481 17.12 5.30 -4.53
C ILE A 481 18.60 5.32 -4.13
N GLY A 482 19.20 4.14 -3.97
CA GLY A 482 20.60 4.02 -3.54
C GLY A 482 21.19 2.65 -3.79
N VAL A 483 22.50 2.55 -3.54
CA VAL A 483 23.30 1.32 -3.66
C VAL A 483 23.94 1.03 -2.31
N ASN A 484 23.62 -0.10 -1.70
CA ASN A 484 24.19 -0.51 -0.41
C ASN A 484 25.73 -0.68 -0.52
N PHE A 485 26.50 -0.14 0.43
CA PHE A 485 27.97 -0.21 0.35
C PHE A 485 28.67 -0.59 1.66
N ALA A 486 28.03 -0.45 2.80
CA ALA A 486 28.66 -0.74 4.09
C ALA A 486 27.64 -1.20 5.13
N VAL A 487 28.13 -1.99 6.06
CA VAL A 487 27.43 -2.40 7.28
C VAL A 487 28.20 -1.81 8.46
N PHE A 488 27.52 -1.16 9.38
CA PHE A 488 28.15 -0.68 10.61
C PHE A 488 28.27 -1.85 11.59
N THR A 489 29.47 -2.44 11.67
CA THR A 489 29.71 -3.67 12.44
C THR A 489 29.59 -3.49 13.96
N GLU A 490 29.83 -2.29 14.47
CA GLU A 490 29.76 -1.99 15.90
C GLU A 490 28.32 -1.74 16.39
N ASN A 491 27.43 -1.34 15.49
CA ASN A 491 26.02 -1.12 15.77
C ASN A 491 25.18 -1.69 14.62
N GLN A 492 24.73 -2.94 14.75
CA GLN A 492 23.92 -3.64 13.72
C GLN A 492 22.60 -2.91 13.37
N ALA A 493 22.38 -1.71 13.89
CA ALA A 493 21.17 -0.92 13.72
C ALA A 493 21.16 0.01 12.49
N SER A 494 22.31 0.20 11.81
CA SER A 494 22.38 1.13 10.67
C SER A 494 23.25 0.60 9.55
N ASN A 495 22.68 0.59 8.36
CA ASN A 495 23.39 0.30 7.11
C ASN A 495 23.45 1.56 6.26
N PHE A 496 24.35 1.60 5.31
CA PHE A 496 24.57 2.77 4.46
C PHE A 496 24.44 2.42 2.99
N ALA A 497 23.79 3.31 2.23
CA ALA A 497 23.75 3.27 0.78
C ALA A 497 24.24 4.59 0.18
N VAL A 498 24.90 4.51 -0.96
CA VAL A 498 25.24 5.68 -1.78
C VAL A 498 23.98 6.08 -2.56
N PRO A 499 23.53 7.36 -2.53
CA PRO A 499 22.39 7.83 -3.30
C PRO A 499 22.54 7.56 -4.79
N ILE A 500 21.46 7.10 -5.44
CA ILE A 500 21.48 6.65 -6.85
C ILE A 500 21.86 7.75 -7.85
N ARG A 501 21.66 9.04 -7.50
CA ARG A 501 22.08 10.17 -8.36
C ARG A 501 23.55 10.11 -8.74
N TYR A 502 24.43 9.61 -7.85
CA TYR A 502 25.85 9.40 -8.18
C TYR A 502 26.04 8.24 -9.14
N GLY A 503 25.19 7.22 -9.08
CA GLY A 503 25.13 6.11 -10.03
C GLY A 503 24.65 6.57 -11.42
N LEU A 504 23.59 7.40 -11.47
CA LEU A 504 23.10 7.99 -12.71
C LEU A 504 24.20 8.79 -13.42
N ALA A 505 24.91 9.65 -12.71
CA ALA A 505 26.03 10.42 -13.28
C ALA A 505 27.18 9.54 -13.82
N LEU A 506 27.40 8.36 -13.23
CA LEU A 506 28.36 7.39 -13.76
C LEU A 506 27.85 6.66 -14.98
N LEU A 507 26.56 6.27 -14.98
CA LEU A 507 25.89 5.58 -16.08
C LEU A 507 25.85 6.45 -17.35
N GLU A 508 25.49 7.73 -17.22
CA GLU A 508 25.50 8.69 -18.32
C GLU A 508 26.91 8.82 -18.94
N ARG A 509 27.93 8.92 -18.09
CA ARG A 509 29.33 8.96 -18.55
C ARG A 509 29.79 7.64 -19.20
N ALA A 510 29.16 6.51 -18.85
CA ALA A 510 29.41 5.21 -19.46
C ALA A 510 28.69 5.02 -20.80
N GLY A 511 27.79 5.95 -21.18
CA GLY A 511 26.99 5.90 -22.41
C GLY A 511 25.63 5.24 -22.24
N TRP A 512 25.15 5.03 -21.00
CA TRP A 512 23.81 4.55 -20.72
C TRP A 512 22.78 5.66 -21.00
N THR A 513 21.66 5.29 -21.55
CA THR A 513 20.53 6.20 -21.78
C THR A 513 19.34 5.76 -20.90
N VAL A 514 18.60 6.74 -20.39
CA VAL A 514 17.39 6.45 -19.60
C VAL A 514 16.45 5.60 -20.44
N PRO A 515 16.10 4.38 -20.04
CA PRO A 515 15.10 3.58 -20.76
C PRO A 515 13.80 4.35 -20.84
N ALA A 516 13.20 4.46 -22.05
CA ALA A 516 11.88 5.06 -22.21
C ALA A 516 10.90 4.28 -21.32
N GLU A 517 10.21 4.98 -20.43
CA GLU A 517 9.14 4.38 -19.61
C GLU A 517 8.13 3.74 -20.55
N LYS A 518 8.00 2.41 -20.49
CA LYS A 518 6.82 1.77 -21.06
C LYS A 518 5.66 2.23 -20.18
N ASP A 519 4.85 3.16 -20.70
CA ASP A 519 3.57 3.55 -20.10
C ASP A 519 2.84 2.28 -19.66
N SER A 520 2.93 1.97 -18.38
CA SER A 520 2.00 1.04 -17.72
C SER A 520 0.66 1.79 -17.70
N LYS A 521 -0.08 1.72 -18.80
CA LYS A 521 -1.49 2.11 -18.82
C LYS A 521 -2.17 1.28 -17.74
N ASP A 522 -2.50 1.93 -16.64
CA ASP A 522 -3.43 1.38 -15.66
C ASP A 522 -4.71 1.01 -16.41
N PRO A 523 -5.13 -0.27 -16.43
CA PRO A 523 -6.36 -0.67 -17.12
C PRO A 523 -7.61 0.02 -16.55
N GLU A 524 -7.55 0.56 -15.34
CA GLU A 524 -8.63 1.32 -14.70
C GLU A 524 -8.83 2.74 -15.27
N ALA A 525 -7.77 3.40 -15.75
CA ALA A 525 -7.90 4.72 -16.39
C ALA A 525 -8.53 4.64 -17.80
N ALA A 526 -8.35 3.52 -18.51
CA ALA A 526 -8.95 3.29 -19.82
C ALA A 526 -10.46 3.00 -19.75
N ALA A 527 -10.94 2.36 -18.67
CA ALA A 527 -12.36 2.10 -18.44
C ALA A 527 -13.15 3.36 -18.09
N SER A 528 -12.51 4.34 -17.47
CA SER A 528 -13.16 5.61 -17.06
C SER A 528 -13.36 6.57 -18.24
N GLN A 529 -12.51 6.51 -19.27
CA GLN A 529 -12.63 7.37 -20.46
C GLN A 529 -13.59 6.82 -21.52
N GLN A 530 -13.83 5.52 -21.58
CA GLN A 530 -14.82 4.94 -22.51
C GLN A 530 -16.27 5.19 -22.07
N ASN A 531 -16.52 5.38 -20.78
CA ASN A 531 -17.88 5.69 -20.27
C ASN A 531 -18.26 7.18 -20.38
N ALA A 532 -17.34 8.07 -20.68
CA ALA A 532 -17.62 9.50 -20.85
C ALA A 532 -18.07 9.89 -22.29
N HIS A 533 -17.98 8.98 -23.27
CA HIS A 533 -18.33 9.26 -24.68
C HIS A 533 -19.64 8.61 -25.17
N ALA A 534 -20.39 7.96 -24.28
CA ALA A 534 -21.66 7.33 -24.60
C ALA A 534 -22.86 8.06 -23.95
N ALA A 535 -23.00 9.38 -24.18
CA ALA A 535 -24.24 10.09 -23.92
C ALA A 535 -25.00 10.26 -25.25
N PRO A 536 -26.26 9.81 -25.38
CA PRO A 536 -27.03 10.02 -26.59
C PRO A 536 -27.49 11.48 -26.68
N ALA A 537 -27.42 12.05 -27.90
CA ALA A 537 -27.94 13.38 -28.21
C ALA A 537 -29.47 13.45 -28.03
N PRO A 538 -30.02 14.58 -27.56
CA PRO A 538 -31.46 14.75 -27.42
C PRO A 538 -32.13 14.94 -28.79
N GLN A 539 -33.22 14.22 -28.99
CA GLN A 539 -34.22 14.55 -30.03
C GLN A 539 -35.16 15.64 -29.54
#